data_4e543260f9f2e204dca5507a2dcccc44
#
_entry.id   4e543260f9f2e204dca5507a2dcccc44
#
_cell.length_a   1.000
_cell.length_b   1.000
_cell.length_c   1.000
_cell.angle_alpha   90.00
_cell.angle_beta   90.00
_cell.angle_gamma   90.00
#
_symmetry.space_group_name_H-M   'P 1'
#
loop_
_entity.id
_entity.type
_entity.pdbx_description
1 polymer ?
#
loop_
_entity_poly.entity_id
_entity_poly.type
_entity_poly.pdbx_seq_one_letter_code
_entity_poly.pdbx_strand_id
1 'polypeptide(L)'
;MEYVLAAIQNVFLPMNLLAVFIGTFAGIVIGALPGLSTVMGLSILLPFTLSFSGMGGMYMLLGVFCGGIYGGSISAILLNTPGTSASAATALDGYPMANKLGQPGRALGISTLASLFGGLFSAICLCIFAPLLAKVALKFSAQEYFALAVFGISIVAGLTGKSVIKGVIGGVIGLLLATIGVDGMGGVNRFTFGSVYLMGGISFIPLLIGLFAFSQGLNTVEEMAKGYKAEKNKVKIEHVFPSKSDLKRIFPTLIRSSIIGTFIGAVPGTGGDIASWVSYSQAKSWSKHKEEFGHGSPEGLAACESGNNAISGGAFVPLLSLGIPGDAGTAVMLGSLTMLGLAPGPLLFTEHKDSVYMLFVGLFVANLLMGLLGFAGIRLWSRVLDIPQKILLPLIFTFCFVGTYACNRSINDVYMMIIAGIVGYVLQKLDFALPPIILGVILGGMIEKNFRRALILSNGDVGTFFTRPISCVFIVLAVVSLFSPVIKTVIASRKAKKQAAAAAVNDNESAS
;
A
#
# COMPACT_ATOMS: atom_id res chain seq x y z
N MET A 1 -14.71 -25.21 8.94
CA MET A 1 -13.58 -26.16 8.87
C MET A 1 -13.34 -26.60 7.42
N GLU A 2 -14.37 -26.99 6.69
CA GLU A 2 -14.32 -27.46 5.28
C GLU A 2 -13.65 -26.44 4.34
N TYR A 3 -14.09 -25.17 4.33
CA TYR A 3 -13.47 -24.11 3.50
C TYR A 3 -11.99 -23.87 3.79
N VAL A 4 -11.58 -23.99 5.05
CA VAL A 4 -10.15 -23.83 5.43
C VAL A 4 -9.33 -24.97 4.88
N LEU A 5 -9.83 -26.22 5.00
CA LEU A 5 -9.14 -27.39 4.48
C LEU A 5 -9.02 -27.33 2.94
N ALA A 6 -10.11 -26.98 2.26
CA ALA A 6 -10.13 -26.80 0.81
C ALA A 6 -9.16 -25.68 0.37
N ALA A 7 -9.09 -24.57 1.10
CA ALA A 7 -8.15 -23.50 0.82
C ALA A 7 -6.69 -23.93 1.01
N ILE A 8 -6.38 -24.70 2.06
CA ILE A 8 -5.04 -25.27 2.26
C ILE A 8 -4.69 -26.20 1.10
N GLN A 9 -5.57 -27.13 0.75
CA GLN A 9 -5.32 -28.04 -0.39
C GLN A 9 -5.09 -27.27 -1.69
N ASN A 10 -5.87 -26.20 -1.94
CA ASN A 10 -5.74 -25.39 -3.14
C ASN A 10 -4.40 -24.65 -3.21
N VAL A 11 -3.96 -23.99 -2.12
CA VAL A 11 -2.68 -23.25 -2.10
C VAL A 11 -1.48 -24.19 -2.30
N PHE A 12 -1.56 -25.41 -1.73
CA PHE A 12 -0.49 -26.41 -1.87
C PHE A 12 -0.52 -27.20 -3.19
N LEU A 13 -1.45 -26.93 -4.12
CA LEU A 13 -1.31 -27.42 -5.48
C LEU A 13 0.01 -26.91 -6.08
N PRO A 14 0.77 -27.76 -6.79
CA PRO A 14 2.13 -27.41 -7.24
C PRO A 14 2.22 -26.08 -8.00
N MET A 15 1.27 -25.80 -8.89
CA MET A 15 1.23 -24.58 -9.67
C MET A 15 0.91 -23.34 -8.81
N ASN A 16 0.01 -23.47 -7.84
CA ASN A 16 -0.35 -22.38 -6.93
C ASN A 16 0.79 -22.07 -5.95
N LEU A 17 1.43 -23.11 -5.40
CA LEU A 17 2.60 -22.94 -4.53
C LEU A 17 3.76 -22.31 -5.30
N LEU A 18 3.99 -22.72 -6.56
CA LEU A 18 4.98 -22.10 -7.44
C LEU A 18 4.64 -20.63 -7.70
N ALA A 19 3.37 -20.29 -7.90
CA ALA A 19 2.92 -18.92 -8.11
C ALA A 19 3.21 -18.03 -6.89
N VAL A 20 2.86 -18.49 -5.66
CA VAL A 20 3.21 -17.77 -4.42
C VAL A 20 4.72 -17.61 -4.29
N PHE A 21 5.48 -18.67 -4.56
CA PHE A 21 6.94 -18.66 -4.45
C PHE A 21 7.57 -17.64 -5.42
N ILE A 22 7.21 -17.70 -6.72
CA ILE A 22 7.68 -16.77 -7.73
C ILE A 22 7.29 -15.34 -7.36
N GLY A 23 6.04 -15.13 -6.93
CA GLY A 23 5.55 -13.83 -6.50
C GLY A 23 6.36 -13.28 -5.32
N THR A 24 6.58 -14.09 -4.29
CA THR A 24 7.33 -13.68 -3.10
C THR A 24 8.80 -13.37 -3.44
N PHE A 25 9.43 -14.21 -4.25
CA PHE A 25 10.80 -14.00 -4.72
C PHE A 25 10.91 -12.70 -5.53
N ALA A 26 10.05 -12.52 -6.54
CA ALA A 26 10.01 -11.32 -7.36
C ALA A 26 9.71 -10.07 -6.51
N GLY A 27 8.77 -10.17 -5.56
CA GLY A 27 8.46 -9.11 -4.63
C GLY A 27 9.68 -8.67 -3.81
N ILE A 28 10.41 -9.61 -3.21
CA ILE A 28 11.63 -9.29 -2.46
C ILE A 28 12.66 -8.60 -3.35
N VAL A 29 12.89 -9.09 -4.57
CA VAL A 29 13.82 -8.49 -5.53
C VAL A 29 13.41 -7.06 -5.87
N ILE A 30 12.14 -6.86 -6.25
CA ILE A 30 11.62 -5.55 -6.65
C ILE A 30 11.68 -4.57 -5.47
N GLY A 31 11.24 -5.00 -4.29
CA GLY A 31 11.28 -4.16 -3.10
C GLY A 31 12.69 -3.79 -2.66
N ALA A 32 13.66 -4.71 -2.81
CA ALA A 32 15.06 -4.46 -2.44
C ALA A 32 15.75 -3.45 -3.35
N LEU A 33 15.32 -3.30 -4.59
CA LEU A 33 15.96 -2.42 -5.55
C LEU A 33 15.51 -0.96 -5.34
N PRO A 34 16.42 -0.04 -5.02
CA PRO A 34 16.10 1.38 -4.83
C PRO A 34 15.43 1.97 -6.07
N GLY A 35 14.38 2.76 -5.86
CA GLY A 35 13.60 3.37 -6.93
C GLY A 35 12.50 2.49 -7.50
N LEU A 36 12.39 1.22 -7.09
CA LEU A 36 11.23 0.39 -7.40
C LEU A 36 10.31 0.33 -6.17
N SER A 37 9.01 0.22 -6.39
CA SER A 37 8.04 0.11 -5.30
C SER A 37 7.25 -1.20 -5.36
N THR A 38 6.72 -1.64 -4.23
CA THR A 38 5.81 -2.80 -4.18
C THR A 38 4.63 -2.62 -5.13
N VAL A 39 4.07 -1.41 -5.19
CA VAL A 39 2.94 -1.08 -6.08
C VAL A 39 3.31 -1.22 -7.55
N MET A 40 4.51 -0.77 -7.91
CA MET A 40 5.07 -0.95 -9.25
C MET A 40 5.22 -2.44 -9.59
N GLY A 41 5.78 -3.23 -8.66
CA GLY A 41 5.92 -4.67 -8.83
C GLY A 41 4.58 -5.37 -9.05
N LEU A 42 3.59 -5.05 -8.24
CA LEU A 42 2.22 -5.54 -8.40
C LEU A 42 1.64 -5.15 -9.75
N SER A 43 1.80 -3.90 -10.17
CA SER A 43 1.25 -3.38 -11.43
C SER A 43 1.87 -4.07 -12.66
N ILE A 44 3.20 -4.30 -12.63
CA ILE A 44 3.92 -4.98 -13.72
C ILE A 44 3.53 -6.46 -13.81
N LEU A 45 3.37 -7.13 -12.66
CA LEU A 45 3.10 -8.56 -12.61
C LEU A 45 1.61 -8.89 -12.72
N LEU A 46 0.71 -7.93 -12.51
CA LEU A 46 -0.74 -8.11 -12.62
C LEU A 46 -1.18 -8.77 -13.94
N PRO A 47 -0.72 -8.35 -15.14
CA PRO A 47 -1.11 -8.99 -16.38
C PRO A 47 -0.70 -10.46 -16.47
N PHE A 48 0.43 -10.83 -15.88
CA PHE A 48 0.93 -12.20 -15.89
C PHE A 48 0.08 -13.15 -15.04
N THR A 49 -0.71 -12.60 -14.11
CA THR A 49 -1.66 -13.38 -13.31
C THR A 49 -2.72 -14.08 -14.16
N LEU A 50 -3.03 -13.54 -15.34
CA LEU A 50 -3.96 -14.15 -16.31
C LEU A 50 -3.48 -15.49 -16.86
N SER A 51 -2.18 -15.77 -16.78
CA SER A 51 -1.61 -17.06 -17.22
C SER A 51 -1.86 -18.18 -16.21
N PHE A 52 -2.31 -17.86 -14.99
CA PHE A 52 -2.64 -18.84 -13.97
C PHE A 52 -4.15 -19.09 -13.93
N SER A 53 -4.55 -20.35 -13.80
CA SER A 53 -5.95 -20.71 -13.61
C SER A 53 -6.41 -20.47 -12.16
N GLY A 54 -7.67 -20.10 -11.97
CA GLY A 54 -8.29 -19.94 -10.66
C GLY A 54 -7.57 -18.89 -9.80
N MET A 55 -7.24 -19.21 -8.55
CA MET A 55 -6.62 -18.31 -7.57
C MET A 55 -5.09 -18.16 -7.72
N GLY A 56 -4.44 -18.90 -8.63
CA GLY A 56 -2.98 -18.92 -8.76
C GLY A 56 -2.38 -17.53 -9.02
N GLY A 57 -3.01 -16.74 -9.89
CA GLY A 57 -2.59 -15.36 -10.14
C GLY A 57 -2.69 -14.47 -8.90
N MET A 58 -3.75 -14.61 -8.11
CA MET A 58 -3.92 -13.87 -6.87
C MET A 58 -2.88 -14.27 -5.82
N TYR A 59 -2.57 -15.57 -5.73
CA TYR A 59 -1.49 -16.06 -4.86
C TYR A 59 -0.13 -15.47 -5.24
N MET A 60 0.16 -15.34 -6.53
CA MET A 60 1.38 -14.66 -6.99
C MET A 60 1.42 -13.22 -6.51
N LEU A 61 0.33 -12.47 -6.65
CA LEU A 61 0.28 -11.07 -6.19
C LEU A 61 0.38 -10.94 -4.66
N LEU A 62 -0.22 -11.85 -3.88
CA LEU A 62 -0.04 -11.90 -2.43
C LEU A 62 1.44 -12.08 -2.08
N GLY A 63 2.14 -12.95 -2.81
CA GLY A 63 3.59 -13.12 -2.68
C GLY A 63 4.36 -11.84 -3.01
N VAL A 64 4.06 -11.19 -4.14
CA VAL A 64 4.68 -9.91 -4.53
C VAL A 64 4.44 -8.83 -3.47
N PHE A 65 3.24 -8.77 -2.93
CA PHE A 65 2.86 -7.79 -1.91
C PHE A 65 3.67 -7.97 -0.63
N CYS A 66 3.64 -9.15 -0.03
CA CYS A 66 4.39 -9.45 1.20
C CYS A 66 5.90 -9.34 0.97
N GLY A 67 6.40 -9.91 -0.12
CA GLY A 67 7.82 -9.85 -0.48
C GLY A 67 8.32 -8.46 -0.76
N GLY A 68 7.51 -7.62 -1.45
CA GLY A 68 7.86 -6.25 -1.79
C GLY A 68 7.91 -5.31 -0.58
N ILE A 69 6.98 -5.48 0.37
CA ILE A 69 7.00 -4.71 1.63
C ILE A 69 8.28 -5.03 2.41
N TYR A 70 8.62 -6.30 2.58
CA TYR A 70 9.85 -6.72 3.27
C TYR A 70 11.10 -6.32 2.49
N GLY A 71 11.12 -6.49 1.17
CA GLY A 71 12.28 -6.23 0.31
C GLY A 71 12.84 -4.82 0.47
N GLY A 72 11.96 -3.83 0.65
CA GLY A 72 12.34 -2.43 0.87
C GLY A 72 13.28 -2.19 2.03
N SER A 73 13.22 -3.04 3.05
CA SER A 73 14.07 -2.96 4.24
C SER A 73 15.51 -3.33 3.96
N ILE A 74 15.77 -4.19 2.99
CA ILE A 74 17.12 -4.68 2.67
C ILE A 74 18.02 -3.54 2.24
N SER A 75 17.56 -2.73 1.28
CA SER A 75 18.33 -1.56 0.82
C SER A 75 18.36 -0.43 1.86
N ALA A 76 17.30 -0.25 2.64
CA ALA A 76 17.29 0.69 3.76
C ALA A 76 18.36 0.36 4.79
N ILE A 77 18.52 -0.92 5.14
CA ILE A 77 19.51 -1.41 6.12
C ILE A 77 20.93 -1.37 5.56
N LEU A 78 21.14 -1.81 4.32
CA LEU A 78 22.48 -1.98 3.77
C LEU A 78 23.04 -0.72 3.10
N LEU A 79 22.19 0.09 2.46
CA LEU A 79 22.60 1.24 1.63
C LEU A 79 22.12 2.60 2.16
N ASN A 80 21.36 2.63 3.25
CA ASN A 80 20.67 3.86 3.72
C ASN A 80 19.74 4.47 2.64
N THR A 81 19.33 3.66 1.68
CA THR A 81 18.47 4.07 0.58
C THR A 81 17.22 3.20 0.64
N PRO A 82 16.09 3.71 1.19
CA PRO A 82 14.88 2.93 1.31
C PRO A 82 14.42 2.41 -0.06
N GLY A 83 14.14 1.10 -0.17
CA GLY A 83 13.58 0.51 -1.38
C GLY A 83 12.12 0.90 -1.59
N THR A 84 11.40 1.06 -0.47
CA THR A 84 10.02 1.59 -0.43
C THR A 84 9.96 2.78 0.52
N SER A 85 8.99 3.67 0.34
CA SER A 85 8.79 4.82 1.24
C SER A 85 8.55 4.37 2.70
N ALA A 86 7.87 3.24 2.88
CA ALA A 86 7.60 2.66 4.20
C ALA A 86 8.87 2.19 4.93
N SER A 87 9.92 1.82 4.21
CA SER A 87 11.20 1.41 4.81
C SER A 87 12.12 2.58 5.18
N ALA A 88 11.69 3.83 4.98
CA ALA A 88 12.47 5.00 5.39
C ALA A 88 12.71 5.05 6.91
N ALA A 89 11.73 4.67 7.72
CA ALA A 89 11.89 4.58 9.16
C ALA A 89 12.87 3.46 9.57
N THR A 90 12.92 2.36 8.80
CA THR A 90 13.84 1.23 9.00
C THR A 90 15.31 1.66 8.90
N ALA A 91 15.62 2.62 8.00
CA ALA A 91 16.97 3.13 7.82
C ALA A 91 17.53 3.81 9.08
N LEU A 92 16.68 4.37 9.96
CA LEU A 92 17.11 5.08 11.16
C LEU A 92 17.94 4.22 12.10
N ASP A 93 17.56 2.96 12.29
CA ASP A 93 18.27 2.02 13.17
C ASP A 93 18.92 0.88 12.39
N GLY A 94 18.33 0.47 11.28
CA GLY A 94 18.84 -0.62 10.46
C GLY A 94 20.21 -0.31 9.85
N TYR A 95 20.37 0.87 9.25
CA TYR A 95 21.64 1.28 8.67
C TYR A 95 22.75 1.50 9.72
N PRO A 96 22.53 2.21 10.84
CA PRO A 96 23.51 2.28 11.90
C PRO A 96 23.89 0.91 12.47
N MET A 97 22.93 0.00 12.68
CA MET A 97 23.23 -1.36 13.15
C MET A 97 24.10 -2.12 12.16
N ALA A 98 23.78 -2.06 10.87
CA ALA A 98 24.53 -2.77 9.83
C ALA A 98 25.93 -2.19 9.60
N ASN A 99 26.04 -0.86 9.48
CA ASN A 99 27.26 -0.20 9.00
C ASN A 99 28.11 0.43 10.10
N LYS A 100 27.50 1.05 11.13
CA LYS A 100 28.27 1.66 12.22
C LYS A 100 28.66 0.64 13.30
N LEU A 101 27.71 -0.27 13.64
CA LEU A 101 27.98 -1.35 14.61
C LEU A 101 28.58 -2.59 13.95
N GLY A 102 28.65 -2.67 12.61
CA GLY A 102 29.21 -3.79 11.88
C GLY A 102 28.40 -5.08 12.00
N GLN A 103 27.06 -5.00 12.20
CA GLN A 103 26.18 -6.13 12.46
C GLN A 103 25.08 -6.29 11.39
N PRO A 104 25.42 -6.35 10.08
CA PRO A 104 24.41 -6.39 9.02
C PRO A 104 23.53 -7.63 9.06
N GLY A 105 24.10 -8.78 9.39
CA GLY A 105 23.33 -10.03 9.51
C GLY A 105 22.29 -9.96 10.64
N ARG A 106 22.67 -9.39 11.79
CA ARG A 106 21.73 -9.17 12.92
C ARG A 106 20.61 -8.20 12.52
N ALA A 107 20.94 -7.10 11.83
CA ALA A 107 19.96 -6.13 11.39
C ALA A 107 18.94 -6.75 10.43
N LEU A 108 19.42 -7.44 9.39
CA LEU A 108 18.56 -8.14 8.43
C LEU A 108 17.75 -9.26 9.10
N GLY A 109 18.34 -10.00 10.05
CA GLY A 109 17.63 -11.04 10.78
C GLY A 109 16.50 -10.51 11.65
N ILE A 110 16.72 -9.40 12.37
CA ILE A 110 15.66 -8.73 13.15
C ILE A 110 14.57 -8.20 12.21
N SER A 111 14.94 -7.58 11.09
CA SER A 111 14.01 -7.09 10.08
C SER A 111 13.14 -8.22 9.54
N THR A 112 13.75 -9.34 9.10
CA THR A 112 13.01 -10.50 8.57
C THR A 112 12.05 -11.09 9.59
N LEU A 113 12.50 -11.26 10.84
CA LEU A 113 11.66 -11.81 11.90
C LEU A 113 10.49 -10.88 12.23
N ALA A 114 10.75 -9.58 12.33
CA ALA A 114 9.73 -8.59 12.64
C ALA A 114 8.69 -8.49 11.50
N SER A 115 9.15 -8.55 10.26
CA SER A 115 8.28 -8.57 9.07
C SER A 115 7.40 -9.83 9.04
N LEU A 116 7.99 -11.00 9.28
CA LEU A 116 7.25 -12.27 9.38
C LEU A 116 6.19 -12.21 10.48
N PHE A 117 6.58 -11.75 11.67
CA PHE A 117 5.66 -11.65 12.81
C PHE A 117 4.51 -10.68 12.52
N GLY A 118 4.80 -9.48 12.00
CA GLY A 118 3.80 -8.47 11.64
C GLY A 118 2.82 -8.97 10.59
N GLY A 119 3.33 -9.61 9.52
CA GLY A 119 2.53 -10.17 8.45
C GLY A 119 1.60 -11.29 8.92
N LEU A 120 2.11 -12.25 9.69
CA LEU A 120 1.31 -13.35 10.24
C LEU A 120 0.27 -12.84 11.26
N PHE A 121 0.65 -11.91 12.13
CA PHE A 121 -0.26 -11.29 13.09
C PHE A 121 -1.43 -10.62 12.37
N SER A 122 -1.16 -9.82 11.36
CA SER A 122 -2.19 -9.12 10.61
C SER A 122 -3.06 -10.06 9.76
N ALA A 123 -2.51 -11.17 9.28
CA ALA A 123 -3.28 -12.20 8.59
C ALA A 123 -4.29 -12.89 9.54
N ILE A 124 -3.91 -13.13 10.81
CA ILE A 124 -4.85 -13.60 11.85
C ILE A 124 -5.95 -12.55 12.08
N CYS A 125 -5.56 -11.28 12.24
CA CYS A 125 -6.51 -10.19 12.41
C CYS A 125 -7.48 -10.09 11.22
N LEU A 126 -6.99 -10.27 9.99
CA LEU A 126 -7.82 -10.28 8.78
C LEU A 126 -8.90 -11.36 8.86
N CYS A 127 -8.53 -12.58 9.23
CA CYS A 127 -9.47 -13.70 9.37
C CYS A 127 -10.59 -13.41 10.38
N ILE A 128 -10.32 -12.61 11.41
CA ILE A 128 -11.27 -12.28 12.47
C ILE A 128 -12.10 -11.05 12.07
N PHE A 129 -11.44 -9.96 11.69
CA PHE A 129 -12.09 -8.66 11.53
C PHE A 129 -12.81 -8.48 10.19
N ALA A 130 -12.32 -9.09 9.09
CA ALA A 130 -12.96 -8.91 7.80
C ALA A 130 -14.38 -9.52 7.74
N PRO A 131 -14.63 -10.75 8.22
CA PRO A 131 -16.00 -11.29 8.28
C PRO A 131 -16.90 -10.51 9.23
N LEU A 132 -16.37 -9.99 10.35
CA LEU A 132 -17.16 -9.17 11.29
C LEU A 132 -17.57 -7.85 10.64
N LEU A 133 -16.65 -7.18 9.97
CA LEU A 133 -16.94 -5.93 9.26
C LEU A 133 -17.90 -6.16 8.09
N ALA A 134 -17.77 -7.26 7.36
CA ALA A 134 -18.68 -7.63 6.28
C ALA A 134 -20.13 -7.82 6.81
N LYS A 135 -20.30 -8.46 7.96
CA LYS A 135 -21.64 -8.59 8.60
C LYS A 135 -22.25 -7.23 8.93
N VAL A 136 -21.46 -6.27 9.37
CA VAL A 136 -21.93 -4.90 9.62
C VAL A 136 -22.28 -4.22 8.29
N ALA A 137 -21.42 -4.38 7.28
CA ALA A 137 -21.60 -3.77 5.96
C ALA A 137 -22.83 -4.30 5.19
N LEU A 138 -23.29 -5.53 5.48
CA LEU A 138 -24.56 -6.05 4.92
C LEU A 138 -25.78 -5.22 5.36
N LYS A 139 -25.68 -4.44 6.42
CA LYS A 139 -26.75 -3.52 6.87
C LYS A 139 -26.70 -2.16 6.19
N PHE A 140 -25.66 -1.90 5.36
CA PHE A 140 -25.51 -0.63 4.68
C PHE A 140 -26.48 -0.53 3.50
N SER A 141 -27.05 0.65 3.33
CA SER A 141 -27.83 1.06 2.17
C SER A 141 -27.00 1.97 1.27
N ALA A 142 -27.59 2.53 0.24
CA ALA A 142 -26.90 3.41 -0.70
C ALA A 142 -26.26 4.64 -0.04
N GLN A 143 -26.90 5.19 1.00
CA GLN A 143 -26.39 6.34 1.75
C GLN A 143 -25.07 6.04 2.45
N GLU A 144 -25.00 4.88 3.13
CA GLU A 144 -23.80 4.45 3.85
C GLU A 144 -22.65 4.15 2.89
N TYR A 145 -22.92 3.47 1.76
CA TYR A 145 -21.89 3.20 0.74
C TYR A 145 -21.36 4.47 0.08
N PHE A 146 -22.23 5.44 -0.20
CA PHE A 146 -21.81 6.76 -0.68
C PHE A 146 -20.89 7.46 0.32
N ALA A 147 -21.35 7.59 1.57
CA ALA A 147 -20.62 8.27 2.63
C ALA A 147 -19.26 7.60 2.92
N LEU A 148 -19.25 6.26 2.94
CA LEU A 148 -18.03 5.46 3.13
C LEU A 148 -17.02 5.68 1.99
N ALA A 149 -17.48 5.71 0.73
CA ALA A 149 -16.59 5.93 -0.40
C ALA A 149 -16.03 7.37 -0.43
N VAL A 150 -16.85 8.36 -0.07
CA VAL A 150 -16.40 9.76 0.12
C VAL A 150 -15.37 9.84 1.25
N PHE A 151 -15.59 9.15 2.37
CA PHE A 151 -14.64 9.06 3.46
C PHE A 151 -13.32 8.42 3.01
N GLY A 152 -13.37 7.31 2.24
CA GLY A 152 -12.17 6.65 1.69
C GLY A 152 -11.31 7.60 0.85
N ILE A 153 -11.90 8.35 -0.08
CA ILE A 153 -11.15 9.34 -0.87
C ILE A 153 -10.62 10.47 0.03
N SER A 154 -11.42 10.94 0.97
CA SER A 154 -11.05 12.04 1.86
C SER A 154 -9.83 11.73 2.73
N ILE A 155 -9.74 10.50 3.27
CA ILE A 155 -8.58 10.07 4.05
C ILE A 155 -7.33 10.06 3.17
N VAL A 156 -7.41 9.42 2.00
CA VAL A 156 -6.25 9.30 1.10
C VAL A 156 -5.78 10.67 0.63
N ALA A 157 -6.70 11.54 0.26
CA ALA A 157 -6.38 12.92 -0.12
C ALA A 157 -5.72 13.70 1.04
N GLY A 158 -6.14 13.44 2.28
CA GLY A 158 -5.63 14.14 3.47
C GLY A 158 -4.28 13.64 3.98
N LEU A 159 -3.97 12.36 3.77
CA LEU A 159 -2.79 11.70 4.37
C LEU A 159 -1.64 11.48 3.37
N THR A 160 -1.93 11.43 2.07
CA THR A 160 -0.92 11.18 1.05
C THR A 160 -0.38 12.46 0.43
N GLY A 161 0.94 12.58 0.39
CA GLY A 161 1.64 13.68 -0.26
C GLY A 161 1.95 14.88 0.64
N LYS A 162 2.66 15.86 0.08
CA LYS A 162 3.13 17.07 0.78
C LYS A 162 2.02 18.12 0.97
N SER A 163 0.89 17.99 0.27
CA SER A 163 -0.18 18.98 0.25
C SER A 163 -1.55 18.31 0.13
N VAL A 164 -2.42 18.58 1.11
CA VAL A 164 -3.82 18.11 1.11
C VAL A 164 -4.58 18.59 -0.13
N ILE A 165 -4.34 19.82 -0.55
CA ILE A 165 -4.99 20.39 -1.75
C ILE A 165 -4.65 19.57 -2.98
N LYS A 166 -3.38 19.18 -3.16
CA LYS A 166 -2.95 18.33 -4.27
C LYS A 166 -3.56 16.93 -4.16
N GLY A 167 -3.71 16.40 -2.94
CA GLY A 167 -4.41 15.14 -2.69
C GLY A 167 -5.88 15.19 -3.11
N VAL A 168 -6.59 16.26 -2.73
CA VAL A 168 -8.00 16.48 -3.12
C VAL A 168 -8.12 16.64 -4.64
N ILE A 169 -7.28 17.47 -5.26
CA ILE A 169 -7.27 17.62 -6.72
C ILE A 169 -7.01 16.28 -7.41
N GLY A 170 -6.07 15.49 -6.91
CA GLY A 170 -5.82 14.13 -7.41
C GLY A 170 -7.05 13.24 -7.32
N GLY A 171 -7.74 13.22 -6.18
CA GLY A 171 -9.01 12.51 -6.00
C GLY A 171 -10.10 12.96 -6.99
N VAL A 172 -10.24 14.27 -7.20
CA VAL A 172 -11.20 14.84 -8.17
C VAL A 172 -10.82 14.45 -9.60
N ILE A 173 -9.54 14.49 -9.97
CA ILE A 173 -9.07 13.99 -11.27
C ILE A 173 -9.50 12.53 -11.46
N GLY A 174 -9.28 11.68 -10.46
CA GLY A 174 -9.70 10.28 -10.49
C GLY A 174 -11.21 10.11 -10.66
N LEU A 175 -12.00 10.89 -9.92
CA LEU A 175 -13.47 10.90 -10.06
C LEU A 175 -13.90 11.32 -11.47
N LEU A 176 -13.27 12.34 -12.06
CA LEU A 176 -13.55 12.78 -13.44
C LEU A 176 -13.20 11.68 -14.45
N LEU A 177 -12.07 11.01 -14.28
CA LEU A 177 -11.69 9.88 -15.13
C LEU A 177 -12.71 8.73 -15.03
N ALA A 178 -13.27 8.48 -13.86
CA ALA A 178 -14.31 7.47 -13.65
C ALA A 178 -15.64 7.80 -14.35
N THR A 179 -15.88 9.05 -14.75
CA THR A 179 -17.10 9.43 -15.47
C THR A 179 -17.00 9.20 -16.98
N ILE A 180 -15.82 8.89 -17.52
CA ILE A 180 -15.63 8.61 -18.94
C ILE A 180 -16.27 7.28 -19.30
N GLY A 181 -17.08 7.23 -20.36
CA GLY A 181 -17.73 6.02 -20.85
C GLY A 181 -19.25 6.11 -20.89
N VAL A 182 -19.89 4.95 -20.98
CA VAL A 182 -21.36 4.86 -20.94
C VAL A 182 -21.84 4.95 -19.49
N ASP A 183 -22.75 5.87 -19.22
CA ASP A 183 -23.41 5.97 -17.91
C ASP A 183 -24.20 4.70 -17.60
N GLY A 184 -23.82 4.00 -16.54
CA GLY A 184 -24.43 2.74 -16.14
C GLY A 184 -25.90 2.82 -15.69
N MET A 185 -26.43 4.02 -15.42
CA MET A 185 -27.83 4.24 -15.02
C MET A 185 -28.67 4.87 -16.13
N GLY A 186 -28.09 5.79 -16.89
CA GLY A 186 -28.80 6.54 -17.93
C GLY A 186 -28.51 6.05 -19.36
N GLY A 187 -27.49 5.21 -19.57
CA GLY A 187 -27.09 4.71 -20.88
C GLY A 187 -26.48 5.77 -21.82
N VAL A 188 -26.20 6.98 -21.32
CA VAL A 188 -25.69 8.10 -22.14
C VAL A 188 -24.16 8.05 -22.19
N ASN A 189 -23.59 8.27 -23.38
CA ASN A 189 -22.14 8.40 -23.57
C ASN A 189 -21.62 9.71 -22.95
N ARG A 190 -20.61 9.63 -22.09
CA ARG A 190 -19.96 10.77 -21.42
C ARG A 190 -18.48 10.80 -21.76
N PHE A 191 -18.02 11.95 -22.27
CA PHE A 191 -16.60 12.21 -22.58
C PHE A 191 -15.93 11.14 -23.46
N THR A 192 -16.71 10.47 -24.33
CA THR A 192 -16.19 9.46 -25.25
C THR A 192 -15.59 10.03 -26.52
N PHE A 193 -15.90 11.31 -26.83
CA PHE A 193 -15.42 12.03 -28.03
C PHE A 193 -15.61 11.23 -29.35
N GLY A 194 -16.64 10.37 -29.41
CA GLY A 194 -16.90 9.50 -30.56
C GLY A 194 -16.03 8.23 -30.62
N SER A 195 -15.13 8.02 -29.67
CA SER A 195 -14.27 6.84 -29.60
C SER A 195 -15.02 5.62 -29.06
N VAL A 196 -15.08 4.55 -29.83
CA VAL A 196 -15.65 3.25 -29.39
C VAL A 196 -14.85 2.68 -28.21
N TYR A 197 -13.55 2.90 -28.19
CA TYR A 197 -12.69 2.45 -27.08
C TYR A 197 -13.11 3.10 -25.75
N LEU A 198 -13.36 4.41 -25.76
CA LEU A 198 -13.75 5.16 -24.55
C LEU A 198 -15.20 4.90 -24.11
N MET A 199 -16.03 4.23 -24.91
CA MET A 199 -17.38 3.81 -24.48
C MET A 199 -17.32 2.81 -23.32
N GLY A 200 -16.29 1.95 -23.28
CA GLY A 200 -16.04 1.05 -22.15
C GLY A 200 -15.47 1.71 -20.90
N GLY A 201 -15.23 3.04 -20.94
CA GLY A 201 -14.52 3.76 -19.90
C GLY A 201 -12.99 3.61 -20.02
N ILE A 202 -12.27 4.16 -19.03
CA ILE A 202 -10.82 4.00 -18.95
C ILE A 202 -10.51 2.63 -18.37
N SER A 203 -9.76 1.82 -19.13
CA SER A 203 -9.28 0.52 -18.66
C SER A 203 -8.39 0.69 -17.43
N PHE A 204 -8.82 0.10 -16.32
CA PHE A 204 -8.18 0.30 -15.01
C PHE A 204 -6.73 -0.19 -14.96
N ILE A 205 -6.43 -1.37 -15.55
CA ILE A 205 -5.09 -1.96 -15.50
C ILE A 205 -4.07 -1.17 -16.31
N PRO A 206 -4.31 -0.77 -17.56
CA PRO A 206 -3.44 0.14 -18.30
C PRO A 206 -3.16 1.45 -17.55
N LEU A 207 -4.18 2.01 -16.90
CA LEU A 207 -4.04 3.20 -16.07
C LEU A 207 -3.10 2.98 -14.88
N LEU A 208 -3.25 1.85 -14.16
CA LEU A 208 -2.38 1.47 -13.03
C LEU A 208 -0.93 1.28 -13.48
N ILE A 209 -0.70 0.49 -14.54
CA ILE A 209 0.64 0.23 -15.07
C ILE A 209 1.29 1.56 -15.49
N GLY A 210 0.54 2.42 -16.17
CA GLY A 210 1.00 3.74 -16.58
C GLY A 210 1.38 4.60 -15.39
N LEU A 211 0.45 4.84 -14.47
CA LEU A 211 0.66 5.74 -13.34
C LEU A 211 1.75 5.26 -12.37
N PHE A 212 1.86 3.96 -12.10
CA PHE A 212 2.82 3.48 -11.10
C PHE A 212 4.10 2.90 -11.70
N ALA A 213 4.00 2.06 -12.74
CA ALA A 213 5.18 1.38 -13.26
C ALA A 213 5.90 2.21 -14.32
N PHE A 214 5.19 2.65 -15.37
CA PHE A 214 5.80 3.39 -16.47
C PHE A 214 6.30 4.77 -16.01
N SER A 215 5.53 5.50 -15.20
CA SER A 215 5.94 6.80 -14.64
C SER A 215 7.18 6.69 -13.77
N GLN A 216 7.27 5.64 -12.94
CA GLN A 216 8.46 5.39 -12.10
C GLN A 216 9.67 5.04 -12.96
N GLY A 217 9.47 4.27 -14.05
CA GLY A 217 10.51 4.02 -15.04
C GLY A 217 11.08 5.32 -15.61
N LEU A 218 10.21 6.28 -15.97
CA LEU A 218 10.64 7.61 -16.46
C LEU A 218 11.42 8.39 -15.40
N ASN A 219 10.99 8.38 -14.13
CA ASN A 219 11.75 9.00 -13.04
C ASN A 219 13.15 8.40 -12.91
N THR A 220 13.26 7.07 -12.99
CA THR A 220 14.55 6.38 -12.89
C THR A 220 15.47 6.72 -14.10
N VAL A 221 14.92 6.86 -15.31
CA VAL A 221 15.68 7.34 -16.49
C VAL A 221 16.26 8.72 -16.22
N GLU A 222 15.47 9.64 -15.68
CA GLU A 222 15.93 10.99 -15.37
C GLU A 222 17.03 11.00 -14.29
N GLU A 223 16.88 10.21 -13.22
CA GLU A 223 17.89 10.08 -12.17
C GLU A 223 19.22 9.56 -12.73
N MET A 224 19.15 8.56 -13.62
CA MET A 224 20.34 8.05 -14.32
C MET A 224 20.98 9.11 -15.21
N ALA A 225 20.19 9.90 -15.93
CA ALA A 225 20.69 10.98 -16.78
C ALA A 225 21.39 12.08 -15.95
N LYS A 226 20.95 12.31 -14.71
CA LYS A 226 21.60 13.21 -13.73
C LYS A 226 22.86 12.63 -13.09
N GLY A 227 23.28 11.41 -13.47
CA GLY A 227 24.52 10.80 -13.01
C GLY A 227 24.43 10.14 -11.63
N TYR A 228 23.22 9.85 -11.14
CA TYR A 228 23.05 9.09 -9.89
C TYR A 228 23.69 7.70 -10.03
N LYS A 229 24.67 7.42 -9.17
CA LYS A 229 25.30 6.10 -9.06
C LYS A 229 24.89 5.49 -7.73
N ALA A 230 24.31 4.31 -7.78
CA ALA A 230 24.04 3.54 -6.56
C ALA A 230 25.35 3.23 -5.84
N GLU A 231 25.41 3.49 -4.56
CA GLU A 231 26.58 3.12 -3.74
C GLU A 231 26.68 1.59 -3.65
N LYS A 232 27.87 1.07 -3.94
CA LYS A 232 28.13 -0.37 -3.77
C LYS A 232 28.50 -0.65 -2.33
N ASN A 233 27.76 -1.51 -1.70
CA ASN A 233 28.04 -1.94 -0.33
C ASN A 233 28.88 -3.22 -0.34
N LYS A 234 30.00 -3.22 0.41
CA LYS A 234 30.92 -4.36 0.57
C LYS A 234 30.79 -5.01 1.95
N VAL A 235 29.61 -5.04 2.52
CA VAL A 235 29.40 -5.54 3.87
C VAL A 235 29.39 -7.07 3.87
N LYS A 236 30.24 -7.69 4.69
CA LYS A 236 30.22 -9.14 4.92
C LYS A 236 29.11 -9.50 5.89
N ILE A 237 28.21 -10.39 5.47
CA ILE A 237 27.08 -10.84 6.26
C ILE A 237 27.49 -12.09 7.04
N GLU A 238 27.61 -11.93 8.35
CA GLU A 238 27.85 -12.99 9.33
C GLU A 238 26.57 -13.15 10.18
N HIS A 239 26.41 -14.11 10.99
CA HIS A 239 25.33 -14.29 12.01
C HIS A 239 23.96 -13.62 11.70
N VAL A 240 23.11 -14.33 11.00
CA VAL A 240 21.81 -13.81 10.52
C VAL A 240 20.71 -13.88 11.60
N PHE A 241 20.75 -14.89 12.47
CA PHE A 241 19.68 -15.08 13.45
C PHE A 241 19.83 -14.15 14.65
N PRO A 242 18.74 -13.44 15.06
CA PRO A 242 18.72 -12.66 16.29
C PRO A 242 19.04 -13.53 17.53
N SER A 243 19.77 -12.97 18.47
CA SER A 243 20.09 -13.66 19.74
C SER A 243 18.83 -13.85 20.59
N LYS A 244 18.89 -14.79 21.57
CA LYS A 244 17.78 -14.97 22.52
C LYS A 244 17.50 -13.70 23.34
N SER A 245 18.53 -12.89 23.62
CA SER A 245 18.38 -11.60 24.28
C SER A 245 17.66 -10.58 23.40
N ASP A 246 17.98 -10.55 22.09
CA ASP A 246 17.24 -9.72 21.13
C ASP A 246 15.77 -10.10 21.08
N LEU A 247 15.49 -11.40 20.95
CA LEU A 247 14.11 -11.91 20.91
C LEU A 247 13.30 -11.49 22.14
N LYS A 248 13.86 -11.68 23.33
CA LYS A 248 13.19 -11.27 24.58
C LYS A 248 12.95 -9.76 24.63
N ARG A 249 13.89 -8.98 24.11
CA ARG A 249 13.82 -7.52 24.11
C ARG A 249 12.79 -6.97 23.12
N ILE A 250 12.78 -7.49 21.87
CA ILE A 250 11.90 -6.98 20.82
C ILE A 250 10.47 -7.51 20.89
N PHE A 251 10.21 -8.65 21.55
CA PHE A 251 8.91 -9.33 21.55
C PHE A 251 7.72 -8.43 21.93
N PRO A 252 7.77 -7.62 23.02
CA PRO A 252 6.68 -6.70 23.35
C PRO A 252 6.46 -5.64 22.27
N THR A 253 7.53 -5.21 21.61
CA THR A 253 7.49 -4.23 20.53
C THR A 253 6.85 -4.84 19.28
N LEU A 254 7.18 -6.10 18.95
CA LEU A 254 6.55 -6.81 17.82
C LEU A 254 5.02 -6.83 17.95
N ILE A 255 4.50 -7.19 19.12
CA ILE A 255 3.04 -7.26 19.36
C ILE A 255 2.41 -5.87 19.19
N ARG A 256 2.94 -4.86 19.89
CA ARG A 256 2.38 -3.50 19.87
C ARG A 256 2.40 -2.88 18.48
N SER A 257 3.52 -3.00 17.79
CA SER A 257 3.69 -2.45 16.45
C SER A 257 2.85 -3.19 15.42
N SER A 258 2.66 -4.51 15.57
CA SER A 258 1.74 -5.27 14.71
C SER A 258 0.28 -4.86 14.90
N ILE A 259 -0.15 -4.58 16.15
CA ILE A 259 -1.48 -4.03 16.42
C ILE A 259 -1.64 -2.66 15.73
N ILE A 260 -0.66 -1.76 15.92
CA ILE A 260 -0.67 -0.43 15.31
C ILE A 260 -0.72 -0.54 13.79
N GLY A 261 0.15 -1.36 13.19
CA GLY A 261 0.22 -1.54 11.75
C GLY A 261 -1.05 -2.13 11.16
N THR A 262 -1.63 -3.15 11.80
CA THR A 262 -2.90 -3.74 11.36
C THR A 262 -4.04 -2.71 11.41
N PHE A 263 -4.12 -1.93 12.50
CA PHE A 263 -5.15 -0.91 12.64
C PHE A 263 -4.99 0.22 11.61
N ILE A 264 -3.76 0.70 11.43
CA ILE A 264 -3.45 1.72 10.40
C ILE A 264 -3.77 1.17 9.02
N GLY A 265 -3.37 -0.07 8.69
CA GLY A 265 -3.68 -0.71 7.42
C GLY A 265 -5.19 -0.81 7.14
N ALA A 266 -6.01 -1.01 8.17
CA ALA A 266 -7.46 -1.05 8.04
C ALA A 266 -8.10 0.33 7.77
N VAL A 267 -7.33 1.43 7.92
CA VAL A 267 -7.79 2.77 7.57
C VAL A 267 -7.41 3.06 6.11
N PRO A 268 -8.36 3.27 5.21
CA PRO A 268 -8.08 3.44 3.79
C PRO A 268 -7.04 4.54 3.51
N GLY A 269 -6.05 4.23 2.68
CA GLY A 269 -5.06 5.18 2.19
C GLY A 269 -3.92 5.55 3.13
N THR A 270 -3.84 4.96 4.31
CA THR A 270 -2.77 5.29 5.27
C THR A 270 -1.41 4.67 4.91
N GLY A 271 -1.42 3.45 4.40
CA GLY A 271 -0.21 2.77 3.90
C GLY A 271 0.88 2.45 4.94
N GLY A 272 1.92 1.73 4.48
CA GLY A 272 3.08 1.29 5.27
C GLY A 272 3.91 2.42 5.84
N ASP A 273 3.94 3.52 5.14
CA ASP A 273 4.71 4.71 5.52
C ASP A 273 4.29 5.21 6.90
N ILE A 274 2.98 5.44 7.09
CA ILE A 274 2.45 5.94 8.36
C ILE A 274 2.63 4.91 9.46
N ALA A 275 2.37 3.62 9.17
CA ALA A 275 2.48 2.56 10.16
C ALA A 275 3.91 2.39 10.69
N SER A 276 4.92 2.44 9.82
CA SER A 276 6.33 2.37 10.20
C SER A 276 6.73 3.50 11.15
N TRP A 277 6.41 4.74 10.78
CA TRP A 277 6.76 5.92 11.58
C TRP A 277 6.03 5.97 12.91
N VAL A 278 4.73 5.65 12.94
CA VAL A 278 3.94 5.62 14.17
C VAL A 278 4.45 4.53 15.11
N SER A 279 4.72 3.33 14.57
CA SER A 279 5.27 2.20 15.34
C SER A 279 6.64 2.56 15.92
N TYR A 280 7.52 3.17 15.15
CA TYR A 280 8.83 3.64 15.60
C TYR A 280 8.72 4.66 16.73
N SER A 281 7.92 5.69 16.52
CA SER A 281 7.72 6.76 17.51
C SER A 281 7.16 6.23 18.83
N GLN A 282 6.19 5.30 18.72
CA GLN A 282 5.57 4.66 19.88
C GLN A 282 6.57 3.75 20.61
N ALA A 283 7.36 2.96 19.89
CA ALA A 283 8.39 2.11 20.47
C ALA A 283 9.44 2.95 21.22
N LYS A 284 9.92 4.05 20.61
CA LYS A 284 10.85 4.98 21.24
C LYS A 284 10.26 5.60 22.53
N SER A 285 8.99 5.98 22.50
CA SER A 285 8.30 6.59 23.67
C SER A 285 8.24 5.62 24.85
N TRP A 286 8.02 4.32 24.60
CA TRP A 286 7.80 3.30 25.63
C TRP A 286 9.03 2.48 25.98
N SER A 287 10.10 2.59 25.21
CA SER A 287 11.35 1.89 25.48
C SER A 287 12.04 2.41 26.74
N LYS A 288 12.73 1.50 27.41
CA LYS A 288 13.67 1.83 28.51
C LYS A 288 15.05 2.27 27.99
N HIS A 289 15.32 2.08 26.70
CA HIS A 289 16.60 2.37 26.01
C HIS A 289 16.39 3.39 24.90
N LYS A 290 15.81 4.55 25.25
CA LYS A 290 15.43 5.60 24.27
C LYS A 290 16.62 6.19 23.53
N GLU A 291 17.78 6.18 24.17
CA GLU A 291 19.05 6.69 23.67
C GLU A 291 19.64 5.87 22.50
N GLU A 292 19.27 4.60 22.40
CA GLU A 292 19.73 3.73 21.29
C GLU A 292 18.98 4.03 19.98
N PHE A 293 17.80 4.65 20.03
CA PHE A 293 17.00 4.94 18.85
C PHE A 293 17.68 5.99 17.95
N GLY A 294 17.89 5.63 16.69
CA GLY A 294 18.70 6.36 15.71
C GLY A 294 20.17 5.94 15.69
N HIS A 295 20.58 5.00 16.56
CA HIS A 295 21.96 4.53 16.70
C HIS A 295 22.10 3.01 16.55
N GLY A 296 21.07 2.32 16.08
CA GLY A 296 21.05 0.87 15.89
C GLY A 296 20.20 0.12 16.91
N SER A 297 19.10 0.70 17.35
CA SER A 297 18.15 0.07 18.29
C SER A 297 17.47 -1.15 17.67
N PRO A 298 17.58 -2.35 18.29
CA PRO A 298 16.82 -3.51 17.84
C PRO A 298 15.31 -3.33 18.03
N GLU A 299 14.88 -2.58 19.04
CA GLU A 299 13.46 -2.25 19.25
C GLU A 299 12.94 -1.29 18.17
N GLY A 300 13.74 -0.27 17.80
CA GLY A 300 13.40 0.66 16.73
C GLY A 300 13.22 -0.05 15.39
N LEU A 301 14.19 -0.90 15.04
CA LEU A 301 14.15 -1.70 13.82
C LEU A 301 12.96 -2.66 13.80
N ALA A 302 12.73 -3.39 14.88
CA ALA A 302 11.61 -4.32 15.00
C ALA A 302 10.26 -3.63 14.93
N ALA A 303 10.14 -2.42 15.48
CA ALA A 303 8.91 -1.63 15.44
C ALA A 303 8.54 -1.21 14.02
N CYS A 304 9.49 -0.66 13.26
CA CYS A 304 9.26 -0.26 11.87
C CYS A 304 8.78 -1.43 11.03
N GLU A 305 9.48 -2.56 11.13
CA GLU A 305 9.25 -3.70 10.28
C GLU A 305 7.96 -4.45 10.61
N SER A 306 7.69 -4.70 11.89
CA SER A 306 6.43 -5.36 12.26
C SER A 306 5.22 -4.48 11.97
N GLY A 307 5.32 -3.17 12.19
CA GLY A 307 4.26 -2.23 11.84
C GLY A 307 4.02 -2.14 10.33
N ASN A 308 5.09 -2.07 9.54
CA ASN A 308 5.01 -2.03 8.09
C ASN A 308 4.38 -3.30 7.51
N ASN A 309 4.86 -4.45 7.90
CA ASN A 309 4.37 -5.72 7.35
C ASN A 309 2.98 -6.11 7.87
N ALA A 310 2.58 -5.63 9.04
CA ALA A 310 1.22 -5.81 9.57
C ALA A 310 0.14 -5.11 8.72
N ILE A 311 0.51 -4.20 7.83
CA ILE A 311 -0.42 -3.64 6.84
C ILE A 311 -0.90 -4.70 5.86
N SER A 312 -0.09 -5.71 5.56
CA SER A 312 -0.44 -6.71 4.56
C SER A 312 -1.81 -7.35 4.83
N GLY A 313 -2.10 -7.72 6.07
CA GLY A 313 -3.44 -8.18 6.45
C GLY A 313 -4.41 -7.04 6.75
N GLY A 314 -3.93 -5.97 7.39
CA GLY A 314 -4.76 -4.82 7.76
C GLY A 314 -5.48 -4.18 6.58
N ALA A 315 -4.76 -3.93 5.47
CA ALA A 315 -5.32 -3.29 4.28
C ALA A 315 -6.31 -4.18 3.51
N PHE A 316 -6.25 -5.49 3.68
CA PHE A 316 -7.25 -6.41 3.14
C PHE A 316 -8.58 -6.40 3.91
N VAL A 317 -8.59 -5.96 5.17
CA VAL A 317 -9.85 -5.89 5.95
C VAL A 317 -10.88 -5.02 5.24
N PRO A 318 -10.65 -3.72 4.97
CA PRO A 318 -11.61 -2.89 4.25
C PRO A 318 -11.75 -3.29 2.78
N LEU A 319 -10.70 -3.78 2.12
CA LEU A 319 -10.77 -4.22 0.74
C LEU A 319 -11.81 -5.33 0.57
N LEU A 320 -11.69 -6.42 1.32
CA LEU A 320 -12.57 -7.57 1.14
C LEU A 320 -13.97 -7.33 1.68
N SER A 321 -14.10 -6.60 2.80
CA SER A 321 -15.40 -6.40 3.48
C SER A 321 -16.22 -5.24 2.94
N LEU A 322 -15.58 -4.19 2.43
CA LEU A 322 -16.23 -2.94 2.00
C LEU A 322 -15.99 -2.61 0.52
N GLY A 323 -15.04 -3.29 -0.14
CA GLY A 323 -14.60 -2.97 -1.49
C GLY A 323 -13.73 -1.72 -1.58
N ILE A 324 -13.15 -1.29 -0.46
CA ILE A 324 -12.30 -0.09 -0.39
C ILE A 324 -10.87 -0.49 -0.04
N PRO A 325 -9.88 -0.28 -0.93
CA PRO A 325 -8.50 -0.68 -0.65
C PRO A 325 -7.89 0.14 0.50
N GLY A 326 -7.15 -0.54 1.38
CA GLY A 326 -6.47 0.09 2.51
C GLY A 326 -5.22 0.87 2.10
N ASP A 327 -4.57 0.48 1.00
CA ASP A 327 -3.39 1.14 0.45
C ASP A 327 -3.30 1.02 -1.08
N ALA A 328 -2.27 1.61 -1.69
CA ALA A 328 -2.06 1.55 -3.13
C ALA A 328 -1.79 0.12 -3.66
N GLY A 329 -1.16 -0.74 -2.86
CA GLY A 329 -0.92 -2.14 -3.22
C GLY A 329 -2.22 -2.93 -3.30
N THR A 330 -3.07 -2.81 -2.30
CA THR A 330 -4.40 -3.44 -2.30
C THR A 330 -5.33 -2.84 -3.35
N ALA A 331 -5.10 -1.58 -3.79
CA ALA A 331 -5.80 -1.02 -4.93
C ALA A 331 -5.47 -1.76 -6.25
N VAL A 332 -4.21 -2.15 -6.46
CA VAL A 332 -3.82 -3.00 -7.60
C VAL A 332 -4.47 -4.38 -7.47
N MET A 333 -4.48 -4.94 -6.26
CA MET A 333 -5.06 -6.27 -6.01
C MET A 333 -6.58 -6.28 -6.17
N LEU A 334 -7.27 -5.16 -5.94
CA LEU A 334 -8.68 -4.99 -6.29
C LEU A 334 -8.90 -5.23 -7.79
N GLY A 335 -8.01 -4.71 -8.64
CA GLY A 335 -8.05 -4.97 -10.08
C GLY A 335 -7.97 -6.46 -10.40
N SER A 336 -7.07 -7.20 -9.75
CA SER A 336 -6.95 -8.66 -9.92
C SER A 336 -8.21 -9.41 -9.47
N LEU A 337 -8.78 -9.04 -8.32
CA LEU A 337 -10.02 -9.63 -7.84
C LEU A 337 -11.16 -9.42 -8.85
N THR A 338 -11.29 -8.22 -9.40
CA THR A 338 -12.30 -7.88 -10.40
C THR A 338 -12.11 -8.70 -11.69
N MET A 339 -10.86 -8.92 -12.13
CA MET A 339 -10.56 -9.77 -13.28
C MET A 339 -10.94 -11.22 -13.07
N LEU A 340 -10.87 -11.71 -11.83
CA LEU A 340 -11.33 -13.05 -11.45
C LEU A 340 -12.85 -13.14 -11.30
N GLY A 341 -13.59 -12.04 -11.57
CA GLY A 341 -15.04 -11.97 -11.36
C GLY A 341 -15.45 -11.86 -9.90
N LEU A 342 -14.49 -11.63 -9.01
CA LEU A 342 -14.73 -11.46 -7.57
C LEU A 342 -14.95 -9.97 -7.28
N ALA A 343 -16.17 -9.60 -6.93
CA ALA A 343 -16.49 -8.23 -6.51
C ALA A 343 -16.24 -8.07 -5.00
N PRO A 344 -15.17 -7.35 -4.58
CA PRO A 344 -14.93 -7.11 -3.15
C PRO A 344 -16.08 -6.35 -2.52
N GLY A 345 -16.40 -6.74 -1.31
CA GLY A 345 -17.55 -6.20 -0.55
C GLY A 345 -18.18 -7.29 0.32
N PRO A 346 -19.24 -6.95 1.08
CA PRO A 346 -19.80 -7.88 2.04
C PRO A 346 -20.43 -9.13 1.39
N LEU A 347 -20.91 -9.04 0.14
CA LEU A 347 -21.46 -10.18 -0.59
C LEU A 347 -20.39 -11.22 -0.92
N LEU A 348 -19.12 -10.83 -1.04
CA LEU A 348 -18.02 -11.76 -1.25
C LEU A 348 -17.96 -12.85 -0.15
N PHE A 349 -18.34 -12.49 1.09
CA PHE A 349 -18.36 -13.41 2.23
C PHE A 349 -19.56 -14.37 2.23
N THR A 350 -20.55 -14.13 1.40
CA THR A 350 -21.75 -14.98 1.26
C THR A 350 -21.74 -15.80 -0.02
N GLU A 351 -21.36 -15.19 -1.13
CA GLU A 351 -21.43 -15.79 -2.48
C GLU A 351 -20.14 -16.54 -2.86
N HIS A 352 -18.97 -16.06 -2.39
CA HIS A 352 -17.64 -16.60 -2.73
C HIS A 352 -16.81 -16.93 -1.48
N LYS A 353 -17.39 -17.64 -0.53
CA LYS A 353 -16.73 -18.01 0.74
C LYS A 353 -15.42 -18.76 0.53
N ASP A 354 -15.40 -19.70 -0.38
CA ASP A 354 -14.22 -20.47 -0.78
C ASP A 354 -13.06 -19.55 -1.19
N SER A 355 -13.33 -18.58 -2.07
CA SER A 355 -12.32 -17.61 -2.53
C SER A 355 -11.79 -16.75 -1.38
N VAL A 356 -12.65 -16.34 -0.43
CA VAL A 356 -12.23 -15.59 0.75
C VAL A 356 -11.27 -16.39 1.61
N TYR A 357 -11.57 -17.67 1.88
CA TYR A 357 -10.68 -18.54 2.65
C TYR A 357 -9.37 -18.85 1.91
N MET A 358 -9.43 -18.97 0.57
CA MET A 358 -8.24 -19.11 -0.26
C MET A 358 -7.33 -17.87 -0.15
N LEU A 359 -7.90 -16.65 -0.12
CA LEU A 359 -7.13 -15.42 0.11
C LEU A 359 -6.49 -15.40 1.49
N PHE A 360 -7.21 -15.79 2.53
CA PHE A 360 -6.69 -15.85 3.89
C PHE A 360 -5.50 -16.79 3.98
N VAL A 361 -5.66 -18.03 3.53
CA VAL A 361 -4.58 -19.03 3.55
C VAL A 361 -3.43 -18.62 2.64
N GLY A 362 -3.73 -18.06 1.47
CA GLY A 362 -2.73 -17.52 0.54
C GLY A 362 -1.85 -16.45 1.18
N LEU A 363 -2.45 -15.53 1.95
CA LEU A 363 -1.70 -14.49 2.66
C LEU A 363 -0.80 -15.07 3.77
N PHE A 364 -1.29 -16.09 4.49
CA PHE A 364 -0.46 -16.80 5.46
C PHE A 364 0.76 -17.45 4.80
N VAL A 365 0.53 -18.19 3.71
CA VAL A 365 1.60 -18.87 2.96
C VAL A 365 2.58 -17.87 2.36
N ALA A 366 2.09 -16.75 1.82
CA ALA A 366 2.93 -15.68 1.29
C ALA A 366 3.85 -15.08 2.37
N ASN A 367 3.33 -14.80 3.57
CA ASN A 367 4.14 -14.31 4.69
C ASN A 367 5.14 -15.36 5.18
N LEU A 368 4.76 -16.65 5.25
CA LEU A 368 5.69 -17.72 5.62
C LEU A 368 6.81 -17.86 4.60
N LEU A 369 6.50 -17.85 3.30
CA LEU A 369 7.49 -17.90 2.24
C LEU A 369 8.37 -16.64 2.23
N MET A 370 7.81 -15.45 2.50
CA MET A 370 8.58 -14.22 2.65
C MET A 370 9.61 -14.36 3.79
N GLY A 371 9.21 -14.87 4.95
CA GLY A 371 10.13 -15.11 6.05
C GLY A 371 11.19 -16.17 5.73
N LEU A 372 10.79 -17.29 5.11
CA LEU A 372 11.68 -18.35 4.69
C LEU A 372 12.72 -17.86 3.67
N LEU A 373 12.26 -17.22 2.59
CA LEU A 373 13.14 -16.66 1.57
C LEU A 373 13.96 -15.49 2.10
N GLY A 374 13.40 -14.69 3.01
CA GLY A 374 14.09 -13.63 3.72
C GLY A 374 15.32 -14.17 4.43
N PHE A 375 15.16 -15.16 5.31
CA PHE A 375 16.27 -15.76 6.05
C PHE A 375 17.23 -16.55 5.16
N ALA A 376 16.72 -17.44 4.31
CA ALA A 376 17.54 -18.27 3.45
C ALA A 376 18.33 -17.47 2.42
N GLY A 377 17.73 -16.39 1.91
CA GLY A 377 18.28 -15.58 0.84
C GLY A 377 19.05 -14.34 1.27
N ILE A 378 19.30 -14.07 2.55
CA ILE A 378 19.92 -12.82 3.02
C ILE A 378 21.23 -12.50 2.27
N ARG A 379 22.09 -13.50 2.02
CA ARG A 379 23.30 -13.33 1.24
C ARG A 379 23.05 -13.10 -0.25
N LEU A 380 21.96 -13.65 -0.78
CA LEU A 380 21.55 -13.44 -2.16
C LEU A 380 20.99 -12.02 -2.34
N TRP A 381 20.15 -11.59 -1.43
CA TRP A 381 19.52 -10.27 -1.49
C TRP A 381 20.54 -9.14 -1.47
N SER A 382 21.64 -9.28 -0.72
CA SER A 382 22.72 -8.29 -0.75
C SER A 382 23.37 -8.16 -2.14
N ARG A 383 23.41 -9.24 -2.95
CA ARG A 383 23.90 -9.21 -4.32
C ARG A 383 22.89 -8.64 -5.32
N VAL A 384 21.60 -8.75 -5.04
CA VAL A 384 20.53 -8.15 -5.87
C VAL A 384 20.70 -6.63 -5.94
N LEU A 385 21.21 -6.00 -4.87
CA LEU A 385 21.49 -4.56 -4.84
C LEU A 385 22.59 -4.11 -5.83
N ASP A 386 23.41 -5.05 -6.31
CA ASP A 386 24.46 -4.76 -7.29
C ASP A 386 23.95 -4.77 -8.74
N ILE A 387 22.67 -5.12 -8.99
CA ILE A 387 22.10 -5.16 -10.35
C ILE A 387 22.04 -3.74 -10.91
N PRO A 388 22.68 -3.47 -12.06
CA PRO A 388 22.68 -2.15 -12.64
C PRO A 388 21.29 -1.72 -13.11
N GLN A 389 20.87 -0.51 -12.79
CA GLN A 389 19.60 0.07 -13.25
C GLN A 389 19.47 0.06 -14.80
N LYS A 390 20.61 0.10 -15.51
CA LYS A 390 20.67 -0.02 -16.98
C LYS A 390 20.05 -1.32 -17.51
N ILE A 391 20.05 -2.40 -16.73
CA ILE A 391 19.44 -3.69 -17.10
C ILE A 391 17.98 -3.71 -16.67
N LEU A 392 17.66 -3.14 -15.51
CA LEU A 392 16.32 -3.16 -14.95
C LEU A 392 15.31 -2.33 -15.76
N LEU A 393 15.73 -1.14 -16.22
CA LEU A 393 14.85 -0.22 -16.93
C LEU A 393 14.27 -0.80 -18.24
N PRO A 394 15.07 -1.37 -19.15
CA PRO A 394 14.51 -2.01 -20.36
C PRO A 394 13.52 -3.13 -20.02
N LEU A 395 13.81 -3.93 -18.98
CA LEU A 395 12.91 -5.01 -18.54
C LEU A 395 11.57 -4.44 -18.03
N ILE A 396 11.61 -3.39 -17.22
CA ILE A 396 10.41 -2.73 -16.70
C ILE A 396 9.53 -2.23 -17.85
N PHE A 397 10.13 -1.47 -18.80
CA PHE A 397 9.36 -0.97 -19.95
C PHE A 397 8.82 -2.10 -20.81
N THR A 398 9.62 -3.15 -21.07
CA THR A 398 9.16 -4.32 -21.82
C THR A 398 7.95 -4.96 -21.14
N PHE A 399 8.02 -5.15 -19.82
CA PHE A 399 6.88 -5.72 -19.07
C PHE A 399 5.66 -4.80 -19.05
N CYS A 400 5.84 -3.49 -18.99
CA CYS A 400 4.74 -2.53 -19.12
C CYS A 400 4.03 -2.67 -20.47
N PHE A 401 4.78 -2.70 -21.58
CA PHE A 401 4.21 -2.82 -22.93
C PHE A 401 3.55 -4.18 -23.14
N VAL A 402 4.30 -5.25 -22.91
CA VAL A 402 3.83 -6.63 -23.13
C VAL A 402 2.67 -6.94 -22.20
N GLY A 403 2.79 -6.60 -20.92
CA GLY A 403 1.75 -6.84 -19.92
C GLY A 403 0.45 -6.10 -20.25
N THR A 404 0.54 -4.82 -20.56
CA THR A 404 -0.65 -4.03 -20.92
C THR A 404 -1.35 -4.60 -22.16
N TYR A 405 -0.60 -4.93 -23.20
CA TYR A 405 -1.18 -5.53 -24.40
C TYR A 405 -1.80 -6.90 -24.12
N ALA A 406 -1.18 -7.72 -23.29
CA ALA A 406 -1.64 -9.06 -22.97
C ALA A 406 -2.99 -9.08 -22.24
N CYS A 407 -3.34 -8.05 -21.48
CA CYS A 407 -4.59 -7.99 -20.71
C CYS A 407 -5.83 -8.06 -21.62
N ASN A 408 -5.91 -7.21 -22.62
CA ASN A 408 -7.09 -7.06 -23.47
C ASN A 408 -6.77 -7.22 -24.96
N ARG A 409 -5.53 -7.55 -25.33
CA ARG A 409 -5.03 -7.62 -26.72
C ARG A 409 -5.33 -6.33 -27.50
N SER A 410 -5.30 -5.20 -26.83
CA SER A 410 -5.67 -3.87 -27.36
C SER A 410 -4.47 -2.94 -27.41
N ILE A 411 -4.18 -2.42 -28.59
CA ILE A 411 -3.14 -1.38 -28.76
C ILE A 411 -3.57 -0.05 -28.11
N ASN A 412 -4.87 0.20 -28.02
CA ASN A 412 -5.39 1.41 -27.37
C ASN A 412 -5.09 1.40 -25.87
N ASP A 413 -5.05 0.22 -25.23
CA ASP A 413 -4.63 0.09 -23.84
C ASP A 413 -3.15 0.46 -23.66
N VAL A 414 -2.31 0.13 -24.63
CA VAL A 414 -0.89 0.54 -24.62
C VAL A 414 -0.76 2.07 -24.75
N TYR A 415 -1.54 2.70 -25.63
CA TYR A 415 -1.56 4.16 -25.73
C TYR A 415 -2.06 4.79 -24.42
N MET A 416 -3.12 4.24 -23.83
CA MET A 416 -3.64 4.69 -22.53
C MET A 416 -2.57 4.58 -21.44
N MET A 417 -1.84 3.47 -21.38
CA MET A 417 -0.75 3.24 -20.43
C MET A 417 0.37 4.28 -20.60
N ILE A 418 0.79 4.57 -21.85
CA ILE A 418 1.84 5.56 -22.12
C ILE A 418 1.38 6.96 -21.67
N ILE A 419 0.14 7.37 -22.06
CA ILE A 419 -0.41 8.66 -21.68
C ILE A 419 -0.51 8.78 -20.16
N ALA A 420 -1.06 7.77 -19.50
CA ALA A 420 -1.14 7.72 -18.03
C ALA A 420 0.24 7.78 -17.38
N GLY A 421 1.23 7.12 -17.97
CA GLY A 421 2.61 7.14 -17.47
C GLY A 421 3.28 8.50 -17.58
N ILE A 422 3.12 9.17 -18.72
CA ILE A 422 3.65 10.55 -18.91
C ILE A 422 2.93 11.51 -17.95
N VAL A 423 1.61 11.42 -17.84
CA VAL A 423 0.82 12.24 -16.91
C VAL A 423 1.25 11.97 -15.48
N GLY A 424 1.41 10.70 -15.09
CA GLY A 424 1.87 10.29 -13.76
C GLY A 424 3.25 10.85 -13.44
N TYR A 425 4.20 10.79 -14.40
CA TYR A 425 5.52 11.39 -14.26
C TYR A 425 5.45 12.91 -14.02
N VAL A 426 4.68 13.63 -14.83
CA VAL A 426 4.51 15.09 -14.67
C VAL A 426 3.86 15.42 -13.33
N LEU A 427 2.83 14.70 -12.93
CA LEU A 427 2.15 14.92 -11.66
C LEU A 427 3.08 14.68 -10.47
N GLN A 428 3.93 13.65 -10.52
CA GLN A 428 4.94 13.43 -9.48
C GLN A 428 5.96 14.57 -9.40
N LYS A 429 6.37 15.14 -10.54
CA LYS A 429 7.25 16.34 -10.57
C LYS A 429 6.58 17.58 -9.97
N LEU A 430 5.28 17.63 -10.06
CA LEU A 430 4.47 18.68 -9.44
C LEU A 430 4.10 18.34 -7.98
N ASP A 431 4.74 17.35 -7.35
CA ASP A 431 4.46 16.87 -5.98
C ASP A 431 3.02 16.38 -5.76
N PHE A 432 2.36 15.84 -6.78
CA PHE A 432 1.08 15.15 -6.61
C PHE A 432 1.32 13.70 -6.20
N ALA A 433 0.54 13.21 -5.24
CA ALA A 433 0.47 11.79 -4.92
C ALA A 433 -0.46 11.08 -5.92
N LEU A 434 -0.05 9.93 -6.43
CA LEU A 434 -0.83 9.15 -7.40
C LEU A 434 -1.97 8.32 -6.76
N PRO A 435 -1.86 7.80 -5.51
CA PRO A 435 -2.89 6.98 -4.89
C PRO A 435 -4.29 7.63 -4.85
N PRO A 436 -4.46 8.93 -4.55
CA PRO A 436 -5.77 9.58 -4.60
C PRO A 436 -6.44 9.52 -5.97
N ILE A 437 -5.66 9.61 -7.06
CA ILE A 437 -6.18 9.53 -8.43
C ILE A 437 -6.77 8.15 -8.69
N ILE A 438 -6.03 7.11 -8.36
CA ILE A 438 -6.46 5.71 -8.55
C ILE A 438 -7.70 5.40 -7.71
N LEU A 439 -7.71 5.84 -6.44
CA LEU A 439 -8.89 5.66 -5.59
C LEU A 439 -10.10 6.42 -6.10
N GLY A 440 -9.89 7.62 -6.65
CA GLY A 440 -10.95 8.36 -7.34
C GLY A 440 -11.55 7.58 -8.51
N VAL A 441 -10.72 6.92 -9.32
CA VAL A 441 -11.19 6.06 -10.42
C VAL A 441 -11.96 4.85 -9.89
N ILE A 442 -11.43 4.15 -8.87
CA ILE A 442 -12.07 2.96 -8.29
C ILE A 442 -13.40 3.31 -7.63
N LEU A 443 -13.38 4.32 -6.77
CA LEU A 443 -14.55 4.66 -5.95
C LEU A 443 -15.55 5.54 -6.70
N GLY A 444 -15.18 6.14 -7.83
CA GLY A 444 -16.02 7.03 -8.60
C GLY A 444 -17.34 6.40 -9.02
N GLY A 445 -17.29 5.19 -9.59
CA GLY A 445 -18.48 4.45 -9.95
C GLY A 445 -19.35 4.08 -8.74
N MET A 446 -18.73 3.73 -7.60
CA MET A 446 -19.43 3.46 -6.35
C MET A 446 -20.11 4.72 -5.81
N ILE A 447 -19.41 5.84 -5.79
CA ILE A 447 -19.93 7.14 -5.33
C ILE A 447 -21.13 7.55 -6.18
N GLU A 448 -20.98 7.58 -7.50
CA GLU A 448 -22.03 8.02 -8.41
C GLU A 448 -23.28 7.12 -8.30
N LYS A 449 -23.10 5.80 -8.42
CA LYS A 449 -24.19 4.83 -8.33
C LYS A 449 -24.96 4.95 -7.04
N ASN A 450 -24.25 5.01 -5.89
CA ASN A 450 -24.91 5.04 -4.59
C ASN A 450 -25.48 6.43 -4.27
N PHE A 451 -24.87 7.52 -4.73
CA PHE A 451 -25.46 8.85 -4.61
C PHE A 451 -26.81 8.95 -5.32
N ARG A 452 -26.85 8.57 -6.59
CA ARG A 452 -28.08 8.58 -7.39
C ARG A 452 -29.14 7.65 -6.81
N ARG A 453 -28.74 6.42 -6.41
CA ARG A 453 -29.65 5.46 -5.78
C ARG A 453 -30.21 5.97 -4.46
N ALA A 454 -29.40 6.62 -3.63
CA ALA A 454 -29.85 7.24 -2.38
C ALA A 454 -30.89 8.33 -2.63
N LEU A 455 -30.66 9.21 -3.63
CA LEU A 455 -31.62 10.26 -4.00
C LEU A 455 -32.93 9.68 -4.55
N ILE A 456 -32.87 8.63 -5.36
CA ILE A 456 -34.09 7.96 -5.86
C ILE A 456 -34.88 7.38 -4.68
N LEU A 457 -34.22 6.71 -3.71
CA LEU A 457 -34.87 6.11 -2.56
C LEU A 457 -35.46 7.15 -1.59
N SER A 458 -34.92 8.37 -1.58
CA SER A 458 -35.39 9.47 -0.71
C SER A 458 -36.25 10.50 -1.43
N ASN A 459 -36.73 10.22 -2.66
CA ASN A 459 -37.48 11.15 -3.49
C ASN A 459 -36.79 12.51 -3.68
N GLY A 460 -35.45 12.50 -3.82
CA GLY A 460 -34.65 13.71 -4.03
C GLY A 460 -34.20 14.41 -2.75
N ASP A 461 -34.53 13.89 -1.57
CA ASP A 461 -34.10 14.49 -0.31
C ASP A 461 -32.61 14.22 -0.04
N VAL A 462 -31.79 15.26 -0.10
CA VAL A 462 -30.36 15.23 0.24
C VAL A 462 -30.15 15.09 1.76
N GLY A 463 -31.12 15.46 2.58
CA GLY A 463 -31.04 15.30 4.03
C GLY A 463 -30.86 13.83 4.48
N THR A 464 -31.24 12.88 3.60
CA THR A 464 -31.09 11.43 3.86
C THR A 464 -29.66 11.00 4.23
N PHE A 465 -28.63 11.70 3.74
CA PHE A 465 -27.23 11.41 4.06
C PHE A 465 -26.86 11.78 5.51
N PHE A 466 -27.56 12.72 6.12
CA PHE A 466 -27.31 13.23 7.47
C PHE A 466 -28.26 12.65 8.52
N THR A 467 -29.42 12.18 8.12
CA THR A 467 -30.42 11.59 9.04
C THR A 467 -30.08 10.15 9.41
N ARG A 468 -29.31 9.43 8.58
CA ARG A 468 -28.88 8.05 8.88
C ARG A 468 -27.58 8.08 9.70
N PRO A 469 -27.54 7.45 10.90
CA PRO A 469 -26.42 7.60 11.84
C PRO A 469 -25.07 7.19 11.25
N ILE A 470 -24.99 6.03 10.58
CA ILE A 470 -23.76 5.51 10.01
C ILE A 470 -23.26 6.41 8.87
N SER A 471 -24.15 6.84 7.98
CA SER A 471 -23.82 7.77 6.89
C SER A 471 -23.30 9.09 7.44
N CYS A 472 -23.99 9.66 8.43
CA CYS A 472 -23.59 10.90 9.11
C CYS A 472 -22.19 10.78 9.72
N VAL A 473 -21.91 9.68 10.42
CA VAL A 473 -20.58 9.42 11.01
C VAL A 473 -19.50 9.41 9.93
N PHE A 474 -19.70 8.72 8.81
CA PHE A 474 -18.70 8.70 7.72
C PHE A 474 -18.51 10.06 7.07
N ILE A 475 -19.57 10.85 6.88
CA ILE A 475 -19.45 12.22 6.34
C ILE A 475 -18.67 13.11 7.31
N VAL A 476 -18.97 13.05 8.61
CA VAL A 476 -18.22 13.81 9.62
C VAL A 476 -16.76 13.40 9.63
N LEU A 477 -16.46 12.10 9.59
CA LEU A 477 -15.09 11.60 9.50
C LEU A 477 -14.39 12.05 8.21
N ALA A 478 -15.10 12.10 7.07
CA ALA A 478 -14.56 12.63 5.82
C ALA A 478 -14.15 14.10 5.94
N VAL A 479 -15.03 14.92 6.51
CA VAL A 479 -14.75 16.34 6.75
C VAL A 479 -13.57 16.51 7.72
N VAL A 480 -13.58 15.80 8.85
CA VAL A 480 -12.47 15.84 9.82
C VAL A 480 -11.15 15.41 9.18
N SER A 481 -11.15 14.37 8.36
CA SER A 481 -9.96 13.90 7.65
C SER A 481 -9.38 14.97 6.72
N LEU A 482 -10.20 15.65 5.92
CA LEU A 482 -9.78 16.70 5.01
C LEU A 482 -9.23 17.93 5.73
N PHE A 483 -9.85 18.32 6.85
CA PHE A 483 -9.47 19.54 7.56
C PHE A 483 -8.41 19.32 8.65
N SER A 484 -8.20 18.09 9.12
CA SER A 484 -7.25 17.79 10.20
C SER A 484 -5.82 18.24 9.93
N PRO A 485 -5.24 18.11 8.72
CA PRO A 485 -3.89 18.61 8.44
C PRO A 485 -3.83 20.14 8.46
N VAL A 486 -4.87 20.80 7.93
CA VAL A 486 -4.96 22.27 7.95
C VAL A 486 -5.04 22.77 9.39
N ILE A 487 -5.88 22.14 10.21
CA ILE A 487 -6.02 22.46 11.64
C ILE A 487 -4.69 22.27 12.37
N LYS A 488 -3.99 21.15 12.14
CA LYS A 488 -2.67 20.90 12.73
C LYS A 488 -1.65 21.97 12.34
N THR A 489 -1.61 22.38 11.07
CA THR A 489 -0.70 23.45 10.59
C THR A 489 -1.02 24.79 11.25
N VAL A 490 -2.29 25.15 11.38
CA VAL A 490 -2.72 26.38 12.04
C VAL A 490 -2.38 26.36 13.54
N ILE A 491 -2.61 25.23 14.22
CA ILE A 491 -2.25 25.07 15.64
C ILE A 491 -0.73 25.15 15.82
N ALA A 492 0.05 24.47 14.98
CA ALA A 492 1.52 24.50 15.03
C ALA A 492 2.07 25.91 14.79
N SER A 493 1.53 26.64 13.81
CA SER A 493 1.94 28.03 13.53
C SER A 493 1.60 28.99 14.69
N ARG A 494 0.42 28.81 15.32
CA ARG A 494 0.04 29.59 16.52
C ARG A 494 0.94 29.27 17.70
N LYS A 495 1.31 27.99 17.90
CA LYS A 495 2.22 27.57 18.97
C LYS A 495 3.64 28.12 18.76
N ALA A 496 4.15 28.08 17.53
CA ALA A 496 5.44 28.66 17.17
C ALA A 496 5.47 30.21 17.39
N LYS A 497 4.41 30.93 16.97
CA LYS A 497 4.29 32.37 17.22
C LYS A 497 4.25 32.69 18.73
N LYS A 498 3.54 31.87 19.52
CA LYS A 498 3.48 32.07 20.99
C LYS A 498 4.82 31.81 21.66
N GLN A 499 5.58 30.81 21.19
CA GLN A 499 6.92 30.51 21.67
C GLN A 499 7.92 31.63 21.31
N ALA A 500 7.86 32.13 20.07
CA ALA A 500 8.69 33.25 19.62
C ALA A 500 8.40 34.54 20.39
N ALA A 501 7.11 34.81 20.67
CA ALA A 501 6.73 35.98 21.51
C ALA A 501 7.21 35.85 22.97
N ALA A 502 7.15 34.65 23.55
CA ALA A 502 7.66 34.39 24.90
C ALA A 502 9.20 34.49 24.96
N ALA A 503 9.93 34.05 23.95
CA ALA A 503 11.38 34.21 23.86
C ALA A 503 11.78 35.69 23.76
N ALA A 504 11.09 36.48 22.94
CA ALA A 504 11.34 37.91 22.79
C ALA A 504 11.08 38.72 24.10
N VAL A 505 10.16 38.29 24.95
CA VAL A 505 9.92 38.88 26.27
C VAL A 505 11.07 38.56 27.22
N ASN A 506 11.53 37.31 27.26
CA ASN A 506 12.66 36.90 28.11
C ASN A 506 13.99 37.59 27.71
N ASP A 507 14.23 37.77 26.39
CA ASP A 507 15.42 38.49 25.92
C ASP A 507 15.40 39.97 26.30
N ASN A 508 14.24 40.62 26.35
CA ASN A 508 14.10 42.01 26.82
C ASN A 508 14.25 42.15 28.35
N GLU A 509 13.81 41.14 29.12
CA GLU A 509 14.01 41.13 30.59
C GLU A 509 15.47 40.81 30.98
N SER A 510 16.23 40.11 30.13
CA SER A 510 17.65 39.85 30.36
C SER A 510 18.57 40.98 29.93
N ALA A 511 18.06 41.96 29.15
CA ALA A 511 18.80 43.13 28.66
C ALA A 511 18.57 44.40 29.49
N SER A 512 17.65 44.37 30.46
CA SER A 512 17.38 45.42 31.48
C SER A 512 18.03 45.07 32.82
#